data_abe43488c19a64e1e6d26b58545bfd97
#
_entry.id   abe43488c19a64e1e6d26b58545bfd97
#
_cell.length_a   1.000
_cell.length_b   1.000
_cell.length_c   1.000
_cell.angle_alpha   90.00
_cell.angle_beta   90.00
_cell.angle_gamma   90.00
#
_symmetry.space_group_name_H-M   'P 1'
#
loop_
_entity.id
_entity.type
_entity.pdbx_description
1 polymer ?
#
loop_
_entity_poly.entity_id
_entity_poly.type
_entity_poly.pdbx_seq_one_letter_code
_entity_poly.pdbx_strand_id
1 'polypeptide(L)'
;LNIQPCDGCNVCLKQKICPITDDMQILYEKLTKCDGIILGSPSYFGTVSGLVKNFMDRTRPLRGRLESSLTNKIGGAIAVAGWRHGGQEFVADTIIRFFLTHGMIVVGNLIDTGYLQDTAYGGLGTLQGKRAKEWNKISEDEVGINSAISLGKKIVEVLKLMKK
;
A
#
# COMPACT_ATOMS: atom_id res chain seq x y z
N LEU A 1 1.87 2.40 15.72
CA LEU A 1 0.49 1.91 15.85
C LEU A 1 0.50 0.45 16.27
N ASN A 2 -0.33 0.09 17.24
CA ASN A 2 -0.57 -1.28 17.67
C ASN A 2 -1.86 -1.78 17.03
N ILE A 3 -1.74 -2.68 16.05
CA ILE A 3 -2.86 -3.29 15.35
C ILE A 3 -2.81 -4.79 15.60
N GLN A 4 -3.76 -5.29 16.37
CA GLN A 4 -3.90 -6.72 16.65
C GLN A 4 -4.32 -7.50 15.39
N PRO A 5 -3.91 -8.77 15.24
CA PRO A 5 -4.38 -9.61 14.16
C PRO A 5 -5.90 -9.81 14.22
N CYS A 6 -6.50 -10.09 13.07
CA CYS A 6 -7.90 -10.49 12.99
C CYS A 6 -8.08 -11.90 13.59
N ASP A 7 -9.00 -12.06 14.52
CA ASP A 7 -9.34 -13.35 15.17
C ASP A 7 -10.43 -14.15 14.43
N GLY A 8 -10.96 -13.61 13.32
CA GLY A 8 -11.97 -14.29 12.52
C GLY A 8 -13.38 -14.35 13.14
N CYS A 9 -13.67 -13.58 14.17
CA CYS A 9 -14.96 -13.61 14.90
C CYS A 9 -16.20 -13.30 14.06
N ASN A 10 -16.05 -12.73 12.87
CA ASN A 10 -17.14 -12.39 11.93
C ASN A 10 -18.18 -11.35 12.41
N VAL A 11 -17.96 -10.69 13.54
CA VAL A 11 -18.84 -9.62 14.03
C VAL A 11 -19.01 -8.51 13.00
N CYS A 12 -17.94 -8.14 12.32
CA CYS A 12 -17.93 -7.09 11.29
C CYS A 12 -18.81 -7.39 10.07
N LEU A 13 -19.15 -8.64 9.80
CA LEU A 13 -20.07 -9.01 8.71
C LEU A 13 -21.52 -8.62 9.04
N LYS A 14 -21.87 -8.60 10.32
CA LYS A 14 -23.23 -8.28 10.79
C LYS A 14 -23.35 -6.82 11.20
N GLN A 15 -22.39 -6.32 11.95
CA GLN A 15 -22.46 -5.01 12.62
C GLN A 15 -21.64 -3.92 11.93
N LYS A 16 -20.81 -4.27 10.91
CA LYS A 16 -19.89 -3.35 10.22
C LYS A 16 -18.88 -2.65 11.16
N ILE A 17 -18.63 -3.22 12.31
CA ILE A 17 -17.64 -2.77 13.30
C ILE A 17 -16.72 -3.92 13.66
N CYS A 18 -15.50 -3.59 14.08
CA CYS A 18 -14.58 -4.57 14.67
C CYS A 18 -14.62 -4.47 16.19
N PRO A 19 -14.82 -5.59 16.93
CA PRO A 19 -14.86 -5.56 18.38
C PRO A 19 -13.48 -5.41 19.03
N ILE A 20 -12.40 -5.65 18.28
CA ILE A 20 -11.04 -5.49 18.80
C ILE A 20 -10.73 -4.00 18.96
N THR A 21 -10.49 -3.57 20.19
CA THR A 21 -10.17 -2.17 20.51
C THR A 21 -8.66 -1.96 20.47
N ASP A 22 -8.19 -1.27 19.45
CA ASP A 22 -6.79 -0.93 19.23
C ASP A 22 -6.66 0.30 18.30
N ASP A 23 -5.46 0.62 17.82
CA ASP A 23 -5.22 1.78 16.95
C ASP A 23 -5.93 1.70 15.59
N MET A 24 -6.49 0.55 15.21
CA MET A 24 -7.26 0.42 13.99
C MET A 24 -8.53 1.28 14.01
N GLN A 25 -9.08 1.59 15.19
CA GLN A 25 -10.26 2.45 15.31
C GLN A 25 -10.01 3.85 14.72
N ILE A 26 -8.84 4.42 14.99
CA ILE A 26 -8.42 5.72 14.43
C ILE A 26 -8.26 5.62 12.91
N LEU A 27 -7.77 4.49 12.42
CA LEU A 27 -7.55 4.29 10.98
C LEU A 27 -8.87 4.13 10.21
N TYR A 28 -9.90 3.51 10.77
CA TYR A 28 -11.21 3.42 10.11
C TYR A 28 -11.75 4.80 9.72
N GLU A 29 -11.70 5.74 10.65
CA GLU A 29 -12.15 7.11 10.40
C GLU A 29 -11.32 7.80 9.31
N LYS A 30 -9.98 7.68 9.37
CA LYS A 30 -9.09 8.27 8.37
C LYS A 30 -9.30 7.67 6.98
N LEU A 31 -9.43 6.33 6.91
CA LEU A 31 -9.62 5.60 5.65
C LEU A 31 -10.94 5.97 4.97
N THR A 32 -12.01 6.18 5.76
CA THR A 32 -13.30 6.57 5.19
C THR A 32 -13.31 8.01 4.68
N LYS A 33 -12.55 8.90 5.30
CA LYS A 33 -12.51 10.34 4.94
C LYS A 33 -11.51 10.70 3.85
N CYS A 34 -10.46 9.90 3.63
CA CYS A 34 -9.45 10.22 2.61
C CYS A 34 -9.96 9.98 1.19
N ASP A 35 -9.40 10.69 0.21
CA ASP A 35 -9.67 10.50 -1.22
C ASP A 35 -8.76 9.44 -1.85
N GLY A 36 -7.59 9.18 -1.26
CA GLY A 36 -6.62 8.22 -1.75
C GLY A 36 -5.74 7.65 -0.64
N ILE A 37 -5.14 6.48 -0.89
CA ILE A 37 -4.32 5.73 0.05
C ILE A 37 -3.03 5.32 -0.65
N ILE A 38 -1.89 5.67 -0.07
CA ILE A 38 -0.60 5.05 -0.40
C ILE A 38 -0.29 4.07 0.72
N LEU A 39 -0.16 2.80 0.38
CA LEU A 39 0.24 1.76 1.33
C LEU A 39 1.63 1.27 0.97
N GLY A 40 2.53 1.30 1.94
CA GLY A 40 3.91 0.85 1.80
C GLY A 40 4.23 -0.32 2.71
N SER A 41 5.08 -1.24 2.25
CA SER A 41 5.59 -2.35 3.05
C SER A 41 7.02 -2.71 2.71
N PRO A 42 7.84 -3.07 3.70
CA PRO A 42 9.04 -3.84 3.40
C PRO A 42 8.67 -5.22 2.88
N SER A 43 9.55 -5.80 2.06
CA SER A 43 9.47 -7.21 1.68
C SER A 43 10.06 -8.07 2.79
N TYR A 44 9.22 -8.83 3.46
CA TYR A 44 9.63 -9.86 4.40
C TYR A 44 9.26 -11.23 3.84
N PHE A 45 10.30 -12.04 3.52
CA PHE A 45 10.12 -13.32 2.84
C PHE A 45 9.28 -13.24 1.55
N GLY A 46 9.49 -12.17 0.77
CA GLY A 46 8.84 -11.99 -0.52
C GLY A 46 7.39 -11.51 -0.47
N THR A 47 6.88 -11.08 0.69
CA THR A 47 5.51 -10.55 0.83
C THR A 47 5.45 -9.37 1.78
N VAL A 48 4.27 -8.80 1.99
CA VAL A 48 4.05 -7.72 2.94
C VAL A 48 4.40 -8.13 4.37
N SER A 49 4.85 -7.19 5.19
CA SER A 49 5.12 -7.45 6.60
C SER A 49 3.84 -7.87 7.36
N GLY A 50 4.00 -8.61 8.45
CA GLY A 50 2.88 -9.02 9.30
C GLY A 50 2.05 -7.84 9.80
N LEU A 51 2.68 -6.69 10.08
CA LEU A 51 1.97 -5.46 10.49
C LEU A 51 1.05 -4.93 9.39
N VAL A 52 1.54 -4.90 8.14
CA VAL A 52 0.72 -4.49 6.99
C VAL A 52 -0.37 -5.52 6.73
N LYS A 53 -0.08 -6.81 6.87
CA LYS A 53 -1.11 -7.85 6.73
C LYS A 53 -2.19 -7.74 7.79
N ASN A 54 -1.85 -7.51 9.05
CA ASN A 54 -2.84 -7.24 10.11
C ASN A 54 -3.73 -6.04 9.75
N PHE A 55 -3.13 -4.93 9.31
CA PHE A 55 -3.89 -3.78 8.83
C PHE A 55 -4.87 -4.17 7.72
N MET A 56 -4.39 -4.86 6.68
CA MET A 56 -5.23 -5.28 5.55
C MET A 56 -6.41 -6.14 6.01
N ASP A 57 -6.18 -7.15 6.84
CA ASP A 57 -7.22 -8.05 7.36
C ASP A 57 -8.24 -7.31 8.23
N ARG A 58 -7.76 -6.31 8.99
CA ARG A 58 -8.60 -5.52 9.88
C ARG A 58 -9.40 -4.44 9.16
N THR A 59 -9.21 -4.22 7.83
CA THR A 59 -10.09 -3.36 7.04
C THR A 59 -11.43 -4.00 6.68
N ARG A 60 -11.64 -5.26 7.01
CA ARG A 60 -12.87 -6.00 6.71
C ARG A 60 -14.19 -5.28 7.10
N PRO A 61 -14.31 -4.53 8.21
CA PRO A 61 -15.52 -3.76 8.52
C PRO A 61 -15.89 -2.71 7.47
N LEU A 62 -14.90 -2.19 6.74
CA LEU A 62 -15.09 -1.19 5.68
C LEU A 62 -15.67 -1.80 4.39
N ARG A 63 -15.63 -3.13 4.27
CA ARG A 63 -16.13 -3.86 3.10
C ARG A 63 -17.50 -4.45 3.40
N GLY A 64 -18.55 -3.84 2.87
CA GLY A 64 -19.89 -4.40 2.86
C GLY A 64 -20.01 -5.59 1.91
N ARG A 65 -21.22 -6.14 1.76
CA ARG A 65 -21.48 -7.31 0.91
C ARG A 65 -21.35 -6.98 -0.58
N LEU A 66 -21.76 -5.79 -1.01
CA LEU A 66 -21.77 -5.31 -2.40
C LEU A 66 -20.93 -4.04 -2.59
N GLU A 67 -20.55 -3.37 -1.50
CA GLU A 67 -19.84 -2.09 -1.52
C GLU A 67 -18.71 -2.10 -0.51
N SER A 68 -17.71 -1.25 -0.74
CA SER A 68 -16.68 -0.91 0.23
C SER A 68 -16.67 0.60 0.45
N SER A 69 -16.46 1.03 1.70
CA SER A 69 -16.24 2.45 2.01
C SER A 69 -14.99 3.03 1.32
N LEU A 70 -14.17 2.16 0.73
CA LEU A 70 -12.98 2.54 -0.04
C LEU A 70 -13.22 2.52 -1.56
N THR A 71 -14.41 2.14 -2.03
CA THR A 71 -14.75 2.09 -3.46
C THR A 71 -14.48 3.44 -4.12
N ASN A 72 -13.86 3.41 -5.30
CA ASN A 72 -13.48 4.57 -6.11
C ASN A 72 -12.43 5.50 -5.49
N LYS A 73 -11.88 5.19 -4.30
CA LYS A 73 -10.71 5.91 -3.80
C LYS A 73 -9.47 5.49 -4.59
N ILE A 74 -8.48 6.38 -4.66
CA ILE A 74 -7.24 6.10 -5.40
C ILE A 74 -6.29 5.31 -4.52
N GLY A 75 -5.71 4.23 -5.05
CA GLY A 75 -4.71 3.39 -4.40
C GLY A 75 -3.34 3.43 -5.08
N GLY A 76 -2.28 3.55 -4.31
CA GLY A 76 -0.90 3.43 -4.78
C GLY A 76 -0.07 2.55 -3.84
N ALA A 77 0.78 1.68 -4.42
CA ALA A 77 1.61 0.75 -3.67
C ALA A 77 3.07 1.21 -3.62
N ILE A 78 3.71 1.07 -2.46
CA ILE A 78 5.15 1.25 -2.28
C ILE A 78 5.73 -0.02 -1.67
N ALA A 79 6.86 -0.49 -2.21
CA ALA A 79 7.56 -1.66 -1.70
C ALA A 79 9.06 -1.41 -1.57
N VAL A 80 9.66 -1.90 -0.51
CA VAL A 80 11.10 -1.82 -0.27
C VAL A 80 11.66 -3.19 0.08
N ALA A 81 12.82 -3.54 -0.47
CA ALA A 81 13.53 -4.76 -0.09
C ALA A 81 15.02 -4.50 0.11
N GLY A 82 15.68 -5.34 0.90
CA GLY A 82 17.12 -5.28 1.12
C GLY A 82 17.96 -5.76 -0.07
N TRP A 83 17.35 -6.42 -1.07
CA TRP A 83 18.03 -7.00 -2.23
C TRP A 83 17.33 -6.60 -3.51
N ARG A 84 18.08 -6.59 -4.63
CA ARG A 84 17.56 -6.26 -5.98
C ARG A 84 16.35 -7.13 -6.36
N HIS A 85 16.40 -8.43 -6.09
CA HIS A 85 15.32 -9.39 -6.29
C HIS A 85 14.76 -9.83 -4.93
N GLY A 86 14.39 -8.88 -4.11
CA GLY A 86 13.94 -9.12 -2.74
C GLY A 86 12.43 -9.28 -2.59
N GLY A 87 11.69 -9.37 -3.71
CA GLY A 87 10.24 -9.57 -3.72
C GLY A 87 9.43 -8.27 -3.67
N GLN A 88 10.01 -7.14 -4.07
CA GLN A 88 9.31 -5.85 -4.12
C GLN A 88 8.06 -5.92 -4.98
N GLU A 89 8.15 -6.58 -6.13
CA GLU A 89 7.05 -6.74 -7.08
C GLU A 89 5.90 -7.54 -6.46
N PHE A 90 6.19 -8.60 -5.72
CA PHE A 90 5.17 -9.41 -5.02
C PHE A 90 4.50 -8.63 -3.89
N VAL A 91 5.27 -7.79 -3.19
CA VAL A 91 4.72 -6.89 -2.17
C VAL A 91 3.78 -5.88 -2.80
N ALA A 92 4.20 -5.22 -3.87
CA ALA A 92 3.37 -4.26 -4.59
C ALA A 92 2.11 -4.91 -5.15
N ASP A 93 2.23 -6.10 -5.77
CA ASP A 93 1.09 -6.87 -6.27
C ASP A 93 0.11 -7.25 -5.15
N THR A 94 0.61 -7.68 -4.00
CA THR A 94 -0.23 -7.96 -2.83
C THR A 94 -1.04 -6.74 -2.38
N ILE A 95 -0.41 -5.56 -2.35
CA ILE A 95 -1.08 -4.30 -2.00
C ILE A 95 -2.09 -3.90 -3.07
N ILE A 96 -1.74 -4.05 -4.35
CA ILE A 96 -2.63 -3.77 -5.48
C ILE A 96 -3.89 -4.64 -5.40
N ARG A 97 -3.73 -5.94 -5.19
CA ARG A 97 -4.87 -6.87 -5.02
C ARG A 97 -5.75 -6.49 -3.85
N PHE A 98 -5.16 -6.05 -2.75
CA PHE A 98 -5.91 -5.52 -1.60
C PHE A 98 -6.76 -4.32 -2.00
N PHE A 99 -6.22 -3.34 -2.72
CA PHE A 99 -6.97 -2.19 -3.21
C PHE A 99 -8.10 -2.60 -4.16
N LEU A 100 -7.81 -3.47 -5.13
CA LEU A 100 -8.81 -3.99 -6.07
C LEU A 100 -9.94 -4.73 -5.34
N THR A 101 -9.63 -5.48 -4.28
CA THR A 101 -10.63 -6.17 -3.45
C THR A 101 -11.57 -5.18 -2.77
N HIS A 102 -11.15 -3.96 -2.50
CA HIS A 102 -11.97 -2.87 -1.98
C HIS A 102 -12.68 -2.03 -3.06
N GLY A 103 -12.51 -2.37 -4.35
CA GLY A 103 -13.07 -1.58 -5.46
C GLY A 103 -12.39 -0.23 -5.66
N MET A 104 -11.13 -0.11 -5.24
CA MET A 104 -10.36 1.11 -5.43
C MET A 104 -9.79 1.19 -6.85
N ILE A 105 -9.48 2.40 -7.28
CA ILE A 105 -8.80 2.70 -8.54
C ILE A 105 -7.31 2.72 -8.26
N VAL A 106 -6.57 1.75 -8.81
CA VAL A 106 -5.13 1.67 -8.62
C VAL A 106 -4.42 2.48 -9.68
N VAL A 107 -3.44 3.26 -9.28
CA VAL A 107 -2.57 4.02 -10.19
C VAL A 107 -1.13 3.61 -10.02
N GLY A 108 -0.43 3.55 -11.15
CA GLY A 108 1.03 3.43 -11.23
C GLY A 108 1.65 4.78 -11.59
N ASN A 109 2.95 4.76 -11.84
CA ASN A 109 3.70 5.91 -12.29
C ASN A 109 4.59 5.56 -13.47
N LEU A 110 4.95 6.57 -14.22
CA LEU A 110 6.03 6.53 -15.19
C LEU A 110 7.13 7.46 -14.69
N ILE A 111 8.35 6.98 -14.64
CA ILE A 111 9.53 7.79 -14.39
C ILE A 111 10.45 7.70 -15.59
N ASP A 112 10.99 8.84 -15.96
CA ASP A 112 12.08 8.92 -16.91
C ASP A 112 13.39 8.80 -16.12
N THR A 113 14.03 7.64 -16.26
CA THR A 113 15.35 7.39 -15.66
C THR A 113 16.49 7.69 -16.62
N GLY A 114 16.18 8.18 -17.82
CA GLY A 114 17.13 8.40 -18.89
C GLY A 114 17.57 7.14 -19.64
N TYR A 115 17.15 5.96 -19.21
CA TYR A 115 17.53 4.69 -19.82
C TYR A 115 16.35 3.88 -20.35
N LEU A 116 15.34 3.67 -19.57
CA LEU A 116 14.11 2.98 -19.93
C LEU A 116 13.01 3.35 -18.92
N GLN A 117 11.82 3.39 -19.43
CA GLN A 117 10.65 3.65 -18.57
C GLN A 117 10.53 2.56 -17.55
N ASP A 118 10.63 2.92 -16.28
CA ASP A 118 10.51 1.98 -15.21
C ASP A 118 9.22 2.16 -14.44
N THR A 119 8.59 1.11 -14.32
CA THR A 119 7.73 0.42 -13.39
C THR A 119 6.26 0.79 -13.46
N ALA A 120 5.48 -0.16 -13.96
CA ALA A 120 4.02 -0.18 -13.86
C ALA A 120 3.52 -0.25 -12.40
N TYR A 121 4.37 -0.57 -11.42
CA TYR A 121 3.97 -0.87 -10.06
C TYR A 121 4.04 0.32 -9.09
N GLY A 122 4.69 1.43 -9.45
CA GLY A 122 4.91 2.54 -8.52
C GLY A 122 6.10 2.31 -7.58
N GLY A 123 6.20 3.04 -6.51
CA GLY A 123 7.36 3.18 -5.64
C GLY A 123 8.10 1.91 -5.19
N LEU A 124 8.89 1.33 -6.06
CA LEU A 124 9.74 0.19 -5.74
C LEU A 124 11.14 0.67 -5.38
N GLY A 125 11.55 0.43 -4.14
CA GLY A 125 12.89 0.75 -3.65
C GLY A 125 13.70 -0.49 -3.33
N THR A 126 15.00 -0.42 -3.54
CA THR A 126 15.94 -1.49 -3.18
C THR A 126 17.30 -0.95 -2.80
N LEU A 127 18.01 -1.66 -1.95
CA LEU A 127 19.40 -1.38 -1.64
C LEU A 127 20.39 -1.82 -2.76
N GLN A 128 19.87 -2.29 -3.90
CA GLN A 128 20.63 -2.67 -5.10
C GLN A 128 21.85 -3.57 -4.84
N GLY A 129 21.71 -4.54 -3.93
CA GLY A 129 22.77 -5.52 -3.64
C GLY A 129 23.97 -4.97 -2.91
N LYS A 130 23.89 -3.79 -2.31
CA LYS A 130 24.89 -3.37 -1.31
C LYS A 130 24.96 -4.36 -0.16
N ARG A 131 26.18 -4.53 0.40
CA ARG A 131 26.41 -5.51 1.49
C ARG A 131 25.65 -5.14 2.75
N ALA A 132 25.41 -6.10 3.62
CA ALA A 132 24.68 -5.96 4.89
C ALA A 132 25.14 -4.81 5.79
N LYS A 133 26.39 -4.36 5.69
CA LYS A 133 26.91 -3.19 6.42
C LYS A 133 26.27 -1.86 6.02
N GLU A 134 25.57 -1.83 4.89
CA GLU A 134 24.96 -0.64 4.29
C GLU A 134 23.42 -0.73 4.26
N TRP A 135 22.84 -1.66 5.02
CA TRP A 135 21.42 -1.74 5.23
C TRP A 135 20.93 -0.41 5.86
N ASN A 136 19.79 0.08 5.46
CA ASN A 136 19.21 1.38 5.84
C ASN A 136 19.65 2.58 4.98
N LYS A 137 20.30 2.35 3.85
CA LYS A 137 20.64 3.41 2.90
C LYS A 137 19.65 3.52 1.72
N ILE A 138 18.39 3.18 1.96
CA ILE A 138 17.33 3.34 0.94
C ILE A 138 17.21 4.80 0.49
N SER A 139 17.60 5.75 1.34
CA SER A 139 17.69 7.18 0.99
C SER A 139 18.70 7.50 -0.12
N GLU A 140 19.57 6.56 -0.46
CA GLU A 140 20.53 6.67 -1.57
C GLU A 140 20.01 6.03 -2.87
N ASP A 141 18.84 5.39 -2.83
CA ASP A 141 18.17 4.83 -4.02
C ASP A 141 17.35 5.92 -4.73
N GLU A 142 18.04 6.71 -5.55
CA GLU A 142 17.40 7.82 -6.29
C GLU A 142 16.27 7.34 -7.19
N VAL A 143 16.40 6.17 -7.80
CA VAL A 143 15.38 5.59 -8.68
C VAL A 143 14.11 5.24 -7.85
N GLY A 144 14.27 4.54 -6.76
CA GLY A 144 13.16 4.18 -5.87
C GLY A 144 12.48 5.40 -5.25
N ILE A 145 13.27 6.40 -4.82
CA ILE A 145 12.76 7.66 -4.28
C ILE A 145 11.95 8.43 -5.35
N ASN A 146 12.51 8.59 -6.54
CA ASN A 146 11.84 9.28 -7.63
C ASN A 146 10.58 8.55 -8.06
N SER A 147 10.59 7.21 -8.05
CA SER A 147 9.41 6.38 -8.28
C SER A 147 8.30 6.67 -7.26
N ALA A 148 8.63 6.69 -5.98
CA ALA A 148 7.66 7.00 -4.92
C ALA A 148 7.10 8.43 -5.01
N ILE A 149 7.96 9.42 -5.32
CA ILE A 149 7.55 10.81 -5.54
C ILE A 149 6.62 10.92 -6.75
N SER A 150 6.96 10.26 -7.85
CA SER A 150 6.15 10.24 -9.08
C SER A 150 4.78 9.62 -8.84
N LEU A 151 4.72 8.51 -8.07
CA LEU A 151 3.46 7.92 -7.65
C LEU A 151 2.57 8.91 -6.89
N GLY A 152 3.13 9.64 -5.93
CA GLY A 152 2.41 10.66 -5.18
C GLY A 152 1.86 11.77 -6.09
N LYS A 153 2.66 12.26 -7.04
CA LYS A 153 2.22 13.25 -8.05
C LYS A 153 1.08 12.70 -8.90
N LYS A 154 1.19 11.44 -9.36
CA LYS A 154 0.17 10.80 -10.18
C LYS A 154 -1.15 10.63 -9.45
N ILE A 155 -1.13 10.27 -8.18
CA ILE A 155 -2.34 10.20 -7.34
C ILE A 155 -3.05 11.56 -7.30
N VAL A 156 -2.31 12.64 -7.04
CA VAL A 156 -2.88 13.99 -7.00
C VAL A 156 -3.45 14.41 -8.36
N GLU A 157 -2.76 14.08 -9.46
CA GLU A 157 -3.25 14.33 -10.83
C GLU A 157 -4.60 13.66 -11.07
N VAL A 158 -4.68 12.35 -10.77
CA VAL A 158 -5.92 11.57 -10.97
C VAL A 158 -7.05 12.10 -10.08
N LEU A 159 -6.77 12.42 -8.82
CA LEU A 159 -7.78 13.02 -7.92
C LEU A 159 -8.32 14.35 -8.45
N LYS A 160 -7.48 15.19 -9.08
CA LYS A 160 -7.92 16.43 -9.72
C LYS A 160 -8.82 16.18 -10.94
N LEU A 161 -8.54 15.12 -11.71
CA LEU A 161 -9.38 14.73 -12.85
C LEU A 161 -10.76 14.23 -12.42
N MET A 162 -10.82 13.50 -11.30
CA MET A 162 -12.07 12.96 -10.77
C MET A 162 -12.99 14.01 -10.12
N LYS A 163 -12.45 15.17 -9.73
CA LYS A 163 -13.22 16.27 -9.13
C LYS A 163 -13.76 17.29 -10.16
N LYS A 164 -13.46 17.10 -11.44
CA LYS A 164 -14.06 17.84 -12.56
C LYS A 164 -15.34 17.19 -13.02
#